data_d2c655a8329903f38b5f8fc3c7ce8809
#
_entry.id   d2c655a8329903f38b5f8fc3c7ce8809
#
_cell.length_a   1.000
_cell.length_b   1.000
_cell.length_c   1.000
_cell.angle_alpha   90.00
_cell.angle_beta   90.00
_cell.angle_gamma   90.00
#
_symmetry.space_group_name_H-M   'P 1'
#
loop_
_entity.id
_entity.type
_entity.pdbx_description
1 polymer ?
#
loop_
_entity_poly.entity_id
_entity_poly.type
_entity_poly.pdbx_seq_one_letter_code
_entity_poly.pdbx_strand_id
1 'polypeptide(L)'
;MDRYVHHELRSVYTALAALAVSLTVTGGVRGAPMTAYGAGGFALGLIAFTVVFTLLGATRLKWVGEIRDFEAAVPLETAPADVVSLRRHPLNWWLFTVMSVPTCVLAVGWEPWIALLPLWPALSWLGQAWLAAEWERRNGKVLWRGYDTDAPWKLSYSPGGSRREAPAGTASA
;
A
#
# COMPACT_ATOMS: atom_id res chain seq x y z
N MET A 1 16.08 2.91 1.59
CA MET A 1 14.80 3.42 2.17
C MET A 1 13.74 3.51 1.10
N ASP A 2 12.48 3.31 1.49
CA ASP A 2 11.35 3.39 0.57
C ASP A 2 10.45 4.57 0.98
N ARG A 3 9.98 5.35 -0.01
CA ARG A 3 8.96 6.36 0.27
C ARG A 3 7.69 5.64 0.69
N TYR A 4 7.07 6.06 1.80
CA TYR A 4 5.91 5.38 2.38
C TYR A 4 4.79 5.16 1.34
N VAL A 5 4.41 6.20 0.60
CA VAL A 5 3.40 6.12 -0.46
C VAL A 5 3.77 5.09 -1.55
N HIS A 6 5.05 5.00 -1.93
CA HIS A 6 5.49 4.02 -2.94
C HIS A 6 5.45 2.59 -2.40
N HIS A 7 5.74 2.40 -1.12
CA HIS A 7 5.65 1.11 -0.45
C HIS A 7 4.20 0.60 -0.45
N GLU A 8 3.25 1.45 -0.04
CA GLU A 8 1.84 1.10 -0.02
C GLU A 8 1.30 0.84 -1.43
N LEU A 9 1.64 1.67 -2.42
CA LEU A 9 1.25 1.44 -3.82
C LEU A 9 1.81 0.13 -4.39
N ARG A 10 3.03 -0.27 -4.02
CA ARG A 10 3.58 -1.59 -4.40
C ARG A 10 2.73 -2.73 -3.84
N SER A 11 2.30 -2.60 -2.60
CA SER A 11 1.39 -3.57 -1.95
C SER A 11 0.04 -3.62 -2.65
N VAL A 12 -0.52 -2.46 -3.05
CA VAL A 12 -1.74 -2.38 -3.86
C VAL A 12 -1.59 -3.13 -5.19
N TYR A 13 -0.53 -2.84 -5.96
CA TYR A 13 -0.31 -3.53 -7.25
C TYR A 13 -0.15 -5.04 -7.06
N THR A 14 0.54 -5.46 -6.00
CA THR A 14 0.71 -6.87 -5.68
C THR A 14 -0.61 -7.56 -5.36
N ALA A 15 -1.46 -6.93 -4.56
CA ALA A 15 -2.77 -7.47 -4.21
C ALA A 15 -3.74 -7.49 -5.40
N LEU A 16 -3.71 -6.47 -6.26
CA LEU A 16 -4.51 -6.45 -7.50
C LEU A 16 -4.04 -7.54 -8.49
N ALA A 17 -2.74 -7.79 -8.59
CA ALA A 17 -2.22 -8.89 -9.39
C ALA A 17 -2.67 -10.25 -8.83
N ALA A 18 -2.62 -10.44 -7.50
CA ALA A 18 -3.14 -11.62 -6.84
C ALA A 18 -4.64 -11.81 -7.05
N LEU A 19 -5.42 -10.73 -6.98
CA LEU A 19 -6.84 -10.72 -7.30
C LEU A 19 -7.10 -11.18 -8.74
N ALA A 20 -6.40 -10.60 -9.71
CA ALA A 20 -6.55 -10.96 -11.13
C ALA A 20 -6.26 -12.44 -11.38
N VAL A 21 -5.18 -12.97 -10.80
CA VAL A 21 -4.84 -14.40 -10.90
C VAL A 21 -5.91 -15.26 -10.24
N SER A 22 -6.36 -14.91 -9.05
CA SER A 22 -7.38 -15.68 -8.32
C SER A 22 -8.71 -15.73 -9.08
N LEU A 23 -9.13 -14.61 -9.68
CA LEU A 23 -10.33 -14.55 -10.52
C LEU A 23 -10.19 -15.40 -11.79
N THR A 24 -9.03 -15.32 -12.45
CA THR A 24 -8.76 -16.07 -13.68
C THR A 24 -8.73 -17.57 -13.42
N VAL A 25 -8.02 -18.00 -12.38
CA VAL A 25 -7.93 -19.42 -12.00
C VAL A 25 -9.30 -19.96 -11.60
N THR A 26 -10.03 -19.24 -10.75
CA THR A 26 -11.36 -19.67 -10.29
C THR A 26 -12.35 -19.74 -11.44
N GLY A 27 -12.38 -18.75 -12.31
CA GLY A 27 -13.23 -18.72 -13.50
C GLY A 27 -12.90 -19.82 -14.50
N GLY A 28 -11.59 -20.09 -14.72
CA GLY A 28 -11.14 -21.16 -15.61
C GLY A 28 -11.45 -22.58 -15.10
N VAL A 29 -11.36 -22.82 -13.80
CA VAL A 29 -11.56 -24.14 -13.21
C VAL A 29 -13.04 -24.42 -12.95
N ARG A 30 -13.78 -23.47 -12.41
CA ARG A 30 -15.20 -23.64 -12.06
C ARG A 30 -16.18 -23.27 -13.16
N GLY A 31 -15.70 -22.64 -14.25
CA GLY A 31 -16.53 -22.37 -15.44
C GLY A 31 -17.67 -21.42 -15.23
N ALA A 32 -17.65 -20.62 -14.19
CA ALA A 32 -18.72 -19.80 -14.02
C ALA A 32 -19.03 -18.79 -13.17
N PRO A 33 -20.09 -18.09 -13.38
CA PRO A 33 -20.27 -16.77 -12.80
C PRO A 33 -20.34 -16.89 -11.28
N MET A 34 -19.51 -16.06 -10.61
CA MET A 34 -19.86 -15.59 -9.30
C MET A 34 -21.32 -15.15 -9.35
N THR A 35 -22.21 -15.89 -8.72
CA THR A 35 -23.62 -15.50 -8.69
C THR A 35 -23.68 -14.05 -8.23
N ALA A 36 -24.26 -13.18 -9.05
CA ALA A 36 -24.14 -11.73 -8.92
C ALA A 36 -24.51 -11.20 -7.52
N TYR A 37 -25.34 -11.95 -6.79
CA TYR A 37 -25.76 -11.58 -5.44
C TYR A 37 -24.70 -11.80 -4.36
N GLY A 38 -23.96 -12.90 -4.37
CA GLY A 38 -22.92 -13.17 -3.34
C GLY A 38 -21.68 -12.31 -3.53
N ALA A 39 -21.12 -12.28 -4.74
CA ALA A 39 -19.90 -11.53 -5.05
C ALA A 39 -20.11 -10.02 -4.97
N GLY A 40 -21.26 -9.50 -5.46
CA GLY A 40 -21.58 -8.07 -5.40
C GLY A 40 -21.78 -7.58 -3.97
N GLY A 41 -22.52 -8.31 -3.16
CA GLY A 41 -22.71 -7.97 -1.74
C GLY A 41 -21.41 -8.01 -0.95
N PHE A 42 -20.56 -9.01 -1.19
CA PHE A 42 -19.27 -9.10 -0.55
C PHE A 42 -18.33 -7.94 -0.97
N ALA A 43 -18.25 -7.62 -2.26
CA ALA A 43 -17.44 -6.50 -2.75
C ALA A 43 -17.90 -5.16 -2.16
N LEU A 44 -19.22 -4.91 -2.13
CA LEU A 44 -19.78 -3.71 -1.49
C LEU A 44 -19.46 -3.66 0.01
N GLY A 45 -19.56 -4.78 0.72
CA GLY A 45 -19.18 -4.89 2.12
C GLY A 45 -17.71 -4.55 2.35
N LEU A 46 -16.80 -5.05 1.50
CA LEU A 46 -15.38 -4.72 1.55
C LEU A 46 -15.11 -3.24 1.30
N ILE A 47 -15.78 -2.65 0.31
CA ILE A 47 -15.65 -1.22 0.00
C ILE A 47 -16.14 -0.38 1.19
N ALA A 48 -17.33 -0.66 1.71
CA ALA A 48 -17.88 0.05 2.86
C ALA A 48 -16.96 -0.06 4.08
N PHE A 49 -16.49 -1.27 4.39
CA PHE A 49 -15.54 -1.52 5.46
C PHE A 49 -14.26 -0.71 5.28
N THR A 50 -13.68 -0.72 4.08
CA THR A 50 -12.45 0.03 3.78
C THR A 50 -12.65 1.53 3.93
N VAL A 51 -13.77 2.07 3.45
CA VAL A 51 -14.09 3.50 3.63
C VAL A 51 -14.16 3.85 5.11
N VAL A 52 -14.86 3.06 5.93
CA VAL A 52 -14.94 3.28 7.38
C VAL A 52 -13.55 3.22 8.02
N PHE A 53 -12.74 2.21 7.69
CA PHE A 53 -11.39 2.08 8.25
C PHE A 53 -10.45 3.20 7.78
N THR A 54 -10.54 3.65 6.54
CA THR A 54 -9.77 4.79 6.04
C THR A 54 -10.17 6.08 6.76
N LEU A 55 -11.46 6.30 7.00
CA LEU A 55 -11.94 7.44 7.77
C LEU A 55 -11.48 7.37 9.24
N LEU A 56 -11.49 6.18 9.84
CA LEU A 56 -10.94 5.97 11.18
C LEU A 56 -9.42 6.19 11.20
N GLY A 57 -8.70 5.77 10.17
CA GLY A 57 -7.27 6.03 9.97
C GLY A 57 -6.94 7.52 9.89
N ALA A 58 -7.87 8.33 9.33
CA ALA A 58 -7.75 9.78 9.32
C ALA A 58 -7.93 10.44 10.71
N THR A 59 -8.28 9.67 11.73
CA THR A 59 -8.40 10.15 13.12
C THR A 59 -7.10 9.98 13.90
N ARG A 60 -7.04 10.57 15.11
CA ARG A 60 -5.92 10.41 16.06
C ARG A 60 -6.17 9.31 17.09
N LEU A 61 -7.05 8.38 16.79
CA LEU A 61 -7.36 7.27 17.69
C LEU A 61 -6.13 6.36 17.88
N LYS A 62 -5.87 5.99 19.14
CA LYS A 62 -4.66 5.26 19.55
C LYS A 62 -4.42 3.94 18.82
N TRP A 63 -5.50 3.27 18.39
CA TRP A 63 -5.44 1.90 17.86
C TRP A 63 -5.60 1.82 16.34
N VAL A 64 -6.06 2.89 15.68
CA VAL A 64 -6.45 2.88 14.27
C VAL A 64 -5.94 4.12 13.52
N GLY A 65 -5.52 5.18 14.25
CA GLY A 65 -5.18 6.48 13.67
C GLY A 65 -3.80 6.51 13.03
N GLU A 66 -3.70 6.35 11.73
CA GLU A 66 -2.47 6.48 10.92
C GLU A 66 -1.83 7.88 11.03
N ILE A 67 -2.67 8.93 11.12
CA ILE A 67 -2.19 10.33 11.21
C ILE A 67 -1.31 10.54 12.44
N ARG A 68 -1.62 9.88 13.54
CA ARG A 68 -0.80 9.93 14.74
C ARG A 68 0.60 9.38 14.51
N ASP A 69 0.72 8.32 13.75
CA ASP A 69 2.01 7.70 13.44
C ASP A 69 2.82 8.56 12.45
N PHE A 70 2.14 9.27 11.57
CA PHE A 70 2.77 10.29 10.69
C PHE A 70 3.27 11.50 11.49
N GLU A 71 2.52 11.95 12.51
CA GLU A 71 2.94 13.04 13.41
C GLU A 71 4.10 12.62 14.35
N ALA A 72 4.17 11.34 14.69
CA ALA A 72 5.25 10.76 15.50
C ALA A 72 6.51 10.41 14.69
N ALA A 73 6.52 10.62 13.37
CA ALA A 73 7.66 10.34 12.51
C ALA A 73 8.88 11.18 12.91
N VAL A 74 10.08 10.57 12.83
CA VAL A 74 11.35 11.20 13.21
C VAL A 74 11.90 12.03 12.05
N PRO A 75 12.38 13.26 12.29
CA PRO A 75 12.99 14.06 11.24
C PRO A 75 14.29 13.44 10.73
N LEU A 76 14.47 13.42 9.42
CA LEU A 76 15.73 13.07 8.78
C LEU A 76 16.49 14.35 8.43
N GLU A 77 17.77 14.41 8.79
CA GLU A 77 18.65 15.54 8.46
C GLU A 77 18.88 15.64 6.94
N THR A 78 18.90 14.51 6.26
CA THR A 78 19.15 14.45 4.81
C THR A 78 18.17 13.49 4.14
N ALA A 79 17.66 13.85 2.96
CA ALA A 79 16.84 12.93 2.17
C ALA A 79 17.66 11.69 1.76
N PRO A 80 17.09 10.48 1.79
CA PRO A 80 17.83 9.27 1.45
C PRO A 80 18.37 9.31 0.04
N ALA A 81 19.67 8.97 -0.12
CA ALA A 81 20.32 8.91 -1.43
C ALA A 81 19.77 7.77 -2.30
N ASP A 82 19.49 6.62 -1.66
CA ASP A 82 18.97 5.42 -2.34
C ASP A 82 17.47 5.30 -2.15
N VAL A 83 16.72 5.75 -3.15
CA VAL A 83 15.27 5.57 -3.22
C VAL A 83 14.95 4.39 -4.11
N VAL A 84 14.34 3.35 -3.55
CA VAL A 84 13.87 2.21 -4.34
C VAL A 84 12.76 2.66 -5.28
N SER A 85 13.02 2.57 -6.58
CA SER A 85 12.06 2.99 -7.60
C SER A 85 10.91 1.99 -7.71
N LEU A 86 9.67 2.47 -7.58
CA LEU A 86 8.46 1.68 -7.82
C LEU A 86 8.46 1.02 -9.22
N ARG A 87 9.06 1.68 -10.21
CA ARG A 87 9.16 1.15 -11.58
C ARG A 87 10.06 -0.07 -11.72
N ARG A 88 11.12 -0.19 -10.89
CA ARG A 88 12.05 -1.33 -10.96
C ARG A 88 11.50 -2.57 -10.27
N HIS A 89 10.74 -2.40 -9.19
CA HIS A 89 10.18 -3.50 -8.40
C HIS A 89 8.70 -3.23 -8.11
N PRO A 90 7.80 -3.37 -9.11
CA PRO A 90 6.39 -3.05 -8.96
C PRO A 90 5.64 -4.06 -8.07
N LEU A 91 6.15 -5.29 -7.98
CA LEU A 91 5.51 -6.38 -7.24
C LEU A 91 6.42 -6.90 -6.12
N ASN A 92 5.79 -7.26 -5.01
CA ASN A 92 6.40 -8.04 -3.95
C ASN A 92 6.02 -9.51 -4.16
N TRP A 93 6.94 -10.33 -4.70
CA TRP A 93 6.69 -11.72 -5.04
C TRP A 93 6.30 -12.58 -3.84
N TRP A 94 6.88 -12.33 -2.66
CA TRP A 94 6.48 -13.04 -1.46
C TRP A 94 5.03 -12.75 -1.09
N LEU A 95 4.66 -11.47 -1.02
CA LEU A 95 3.30 -11.06 -0.73
C LEU A 95 2.31 -11.57 -1.79
N PHE A 96 2.70 -11.52 -3.08
CA PHE A 96 1.91 -12.07 -4.18
C PHE A 96 1.62 -13.55 -3.97
N THR A 97 2.63 -14.37 -3.65
CA THR A 97 2.48 -15.81 -3.44
C THR A 97 1.60 -16.11 -2.24
N VAL A 98 1.85 -15.43 -1.11
CA VAL A 98 1.06 -15.60 0.13
C VAL A 98 -0.40 -15.22 -0.06
N MET A 99 -0.70 -14.25 -0.93
CA MET A 99 -2.07 -13.87 -1.24
C MET A 99 -2.72 -14.78 -2.29
N SER A 100 -2.01 -15.08 -3.37
CA SER A 100 -2.59 -15.81 -4.51
C SER A 100 -2.85 -17.27 -4.20
N VAL A 101 -1.88 -17.98 -3.62
CA VAL A 101 -1.96 -19.44 -3.45
C VAL A 101 -3.12 -19.85 -2.53
N PRO A 102 -3.22 -19.35 -1.29
CA PRO A 102 -4.33 -19.71 -0.41
C PRO A 102 -5.69 -19.29 -0.98
N THR A 103 -5.74 -18.10 -1.59
CA THR A 103 -6.98 -17.59 -2.18
C THR A 103 -7.45 -18.47 -3.34
N CYS A 104 -6.56 -18.87 -4.25
CA CYS A 104 -6.91 -19.78 -5.34
C CYS A 104 -7.38 -21.14 -4.83
N VAL A 105 -6.66 -21.73 -3.86
CA VAL A 105 -7.00 -23.02 -3.28
C VAL A 105 -8.40 -22.97 -2.63
N LEU A 106 -8.66 -21.97 -1.83
CA LEU A 106 -9.95 -21.82 -1.15
C LEU A 106 -11.08 -21.45 -2.13
N ALA A 107 -10.83 -20.60 -3.12
CA ALA A 107 -11.84 -20.21 -4.11
C ALA A 107 -12.23 -21.39 -5.02
N VAL A 108 -11.27 -22.23 -5.40
CA VAL A 108 -11.54 -23.43 -6.21
C VAL A 108 -12.15 -24.55 -5.37
N GLY A 109 -11.66 -24.76 -4.15
CA GLY A 109 -12.09 -25.88 -3.30
C GLY A 109 -13.38 -25.63 -2.52
N TRP A 110 -13.69 -24.38 -2.22
CA TRP A 110 -14.84 -24.04 -1.37
C TRP A 110 -15.79 -23.09 -2.11
N GLU A 111 -15.60 -21.76 -2.00
CA GLU A 111 -16.53 -20.77 -2.51
C GLU A 111 -15.88 -19.79 -3.49
N PRO A 112 -16.39 -19.62 -4.73
CA PRO A 112 -15.76 -18.78 -5.75
C PRO A 112 -15.58 -17.32 -5.36
N TRP A 113 -16.46 -16.75 -4.52
CA TRP A 113 -16.33 -15.35 -4.08
C TRP A 113 -15.09 -15.09 -3.22
N ILE A 114 -14.46 -16.14 -2.66
CA ILE A 114 -13.20 -16.06 -1.92
C ILE A 114 -12.08 -15.48 -2.81
N ALA A 115 -12.18 -15.67 -4.14
CA ALA A 115 -11.25 -15.06 -5.09
C ALA A 115 -11.16 -13.52 -4.97
N LEU A 116 -12.15 -12.87 -4.34
CA LEU A 116 -12.17 -11.43 -4.07
C LEU A 116 -11.40 -11.02 -2.80
N LEU A 117 -10.94 -11.95 -1.97
CA LEU A 117 -10.24 -11.61 -0.72
C LEU A 117 -9.06 -10.65 -0.90
N PRO A 118 -8.20 -10.74 -1.94
CA PRO A 118 -7.12 -9.78 -2.14
C PRO A 118 -7.58 -8.34 -2.38
N LEU A 119 -8.86 -8.14 -2.70
CA LEU A 119 -9.43 -6.80 -2.86
C LEU A 119 -9.39 -5.99 -1.56
N TRP A 120 -9.63 -6.64 -0.41
CA TRP A 120 -9.61 -5.97 0.89
C TRP A 120 -8.26 -5.31 1.21
N PRO A 121 -7.12 -6.03 1.26
CA PRO A 121 -5.84 -5.39 1.50
C PRO A 121 -5.46 -4.39 0.41
N ALA A 122 -5.84 -4.63 -0.86
CA ALA A 122 -5.60 -3.66 -1.93
C ALA A 122 -6.28 -2.32 -1.63
N LEU A 123 -7.56 -2.33 -1.24
CA LEU A 123 -8.30 -1.13 -0.88
C LEU A 123 -7.75 -0.49 0.41
N SER A 124 -7.38 -1.29 1.42
CA SER A 124 -6.80 -0.79 2.68
C SER A 124 -5.49 -0.05 2.44
N TRP A 125 -4.56 -0.64 1.70
CA TRP A 125 -3.29 0.01 1.34
C TRP A 125 -3.47 1.23 0.44
N LEU A 126 -4.47 1.20 -0.45
CA LEU A 126 -4.81 2.38 -1.25
C LEU A 126 -5.29 3.54 -0.36
N GLY A 127 -6.12 3.25 0.64
CA GLY A 127 -6.55 4.22 1.64
C GLY A 127 -5.38 4.80 2.44
N GLN A 128 -4.44 3.96 2.88
CA GLN A 128 -3.23 4.39 3.59
C GLN A 128 -2.32 5.25 2.71
N ALA A 129 -2.10 4.84 1.45
CA ALA A 129 -1.34 5.62 0.49
C ALA A 129 -1.97 7.00 0.24
N TRP A 130 -3.30 7.06 0.15
CA TRP A 130 -4.03 8.32 0.00
C TRP A 130 -3.90 9.22 1.23
N LEU A 131 -4.08 8.68 2.43
CA LEU A 131 -3.91 9.42 3.69
C LEU A 131 -2.48 9.98 3.82
N ALA A 132 -1.47 9.17 3.52
CA ALA A 132 -0.09 9.60 3.55
C ALA A 132 0.20 10.70 2.53
N ALA A 133 -0.26 10.54 1.28
CA ALA A 133 -0.08 11.55 0.24
C ALA A 133 -0.77 12.88 0.59
N GLU A 134 -1.96 12.83 1.19
CA GLU A 134 -2.68 14.00 1.65
C GLU A 134 -1.95 14.67 2.83
N TRP A 135 -1.43 13.89 3.77
CA TRP A 135 -0.64 14.41 4.88
C TRP A 135 0.67 15.05 4.39
N GLU A 136 1.39 14.39 3.45
CA GLU A 136 2.59 14.95 2.81
C GLU A 136 2.29 16.30 2.15
N ARG A 137 1.19 16.37 1.41
CA ARG A 137 0.75 17.59 0.72
C ARG A 137 0.45 18.73 1.69
N ARG A 138 -0.25 18.46 2.80
CA ARG A 138 -0.63 19.47 3.80
C ARG A 138 0.56 19.98 4.61
N ASN A 139 1.53 19.10 4.89
CA ASN A 139 2.66 19.43 5.77
C ASN A 139 3.92 19.84 5.00
N GLY A 140 3.97 19.72 3.67
CA GLY A 140 5.16 19.98 2.88
C GLY A 140 6.34 19.06 3.21
N LYS A 141 6.05 17.84 3.66
CA LYS A 141 7.02 16.83 4.11
C LYS A 141 6.86 15.56 3.30
N VAL A 142 7.91 14.75 3.22
CA VAL A 142 7.88 13.42 2.57
C VAL A 142 8.11 12.36 3.63
N LEU A 143 7.24 11.35 3.67
CA LEU A 143 7.33 10.22 4.59
C LEU A 143 8.20 9.10 4.02
N TRP A 144 9.04 8.54 4.89
CA TRP A 144 9.96 7.45 4.58
C TRP A 144 9.78 6.29 5.55
N ARG A 145 9.97 5.07 5.04
CA ARG A 145 9.94 3.84 5.82
C ARG A 145 11.28 3.13 5.73
N GLY A 146 11.68 2.46 6.84
CA GLY A 146 12.89 1.64 6.88
C GLY A 146 14.17 2.44 7.17
N TYR A 147 14.08 3.52 7.94
CA TYR A 147 15.26 4.25 8.43
C TYR A 147 16.03 3.47 9.49
N ASP A 148 15.32 2.85 10.42
CA ASP A 148 15.89 2.12 11.54
C ASP A 148 15.83 0.61 11.24
N THR A 149 16.99 -0.05 11.19
CA THR A 149 17.09 -1.50 10.95
C THR A 149 16.47 -2.30 12.09
N ASP A 150 16.52 -1.77 13.32
CA ASP A 150 15.98 -2.43 14.51
C ASP A 150 14.47 -2.18 14.66
N ALA A 151 13.95 -1.16 13.99
CA ALA A 151 12.54 -0.81 13.99
C ALA A 151 12.04 -0.39 12.59
N PRO A 152 11.95 -1.35 11.64
CA PRO A 152 11.64 -1.05 10.24
C PRO A 152 10.24 -0.46 10.01
N TRP A 153 9.37 -0.51 11.04
CA TRP A 153 8.02 0.10 11.02
C TRP A 153 8.02 1.58 11.40
N LYS A 154 9.11 2.10 12.02
CA LYS A 154 9.20 3.52 12.35
C LYS A 154 9.24 4.36 11.09
N LEU A 155 8.43 5.41 11.10
CA LEU A 155 8.37 6.38 10.04
C LEU A 155 9.35 7.52 10.29
N SER A 156 9.87 8.06 9.20
CA SER A 156 10.72 9.25 9.21
C SER A 156 10.21 10.24 8.18
N TYR A 157 10.53 11.50 8.32
CA TYR A 157 10.18 12.50 7.32
C TYR A 157 11.37 13.39 6.94
N SER A 158 11.35 13.86 5.68
CA SER A 158 12.24 14.92 5.20
C SER A 158 11.43 16.11 4.69
N PRO A 159 12.03 17.33 4.66
CA PRO A 159 11.38 18.47 4.03
C PRO A 159 11.04 18.18 2.57
N GLY A 160 9.83 18.52 2.14
CA GLY A 160 9.30 18.28 0.79
C GLY A 160 9.86 19.22 -0.29
N GLY A 161 10.99 19.86 -0.09
CA GLY A 161 11.52 20.87 -1.00
C GLY A 161 13.00 20.77 -1.32
N SER A 162 13.72 19.78 -0.79
CA SER A 162 15.14 19.58 -1.13
C SER A 162 15.30 18.94 -2.52
N ARG A 163 14.82 19.63 -3.57
CA ARG A 163 15.41 19.50 -4.89
C ARG A 163 16.89 19.82 -4.70
N ARG A 164 17.78 18.82 -4.85
CA ARG A 164 19.22 19.01 -4.89
C ARG A 164 19.50 20.32 -5.63
N GLU A 165 19.89 21.36 -4.91
CA GLU A 165 20.77 22.35 -5.49
C GLU A 165 22.01 21.57 -5.89
N ALA A 166 22.15 21.31 -7.20
CA ALA A 166 23.41 20.83 -7.74
C ALA A 166 24.46 21.80 -7.23
N PRO A 167 25.59 21.32 -6.63
CA PRO A 167 26.64 22.21 -6.21
C PRO A 167 27.00 23.06 -7.42
N ALA A 168 26.78 24.36 -7.29
CA ALA A 168 27.20 25.33 -8.28
C ALA A 168 28.68 25.05 -8.53
N GLY A 169 28.97 24.59 -9.76
CA GLY A 169 30.33 24.28 -10.15
C GLY A 169 31.21 25.47 -9.81
N THR A 170 32.19 25.22 -8.97
CA THR A 170 33.34 26.10 -8.81
C THR A 170 33.99 26.23 -10.19
N ALA A 171 33.55 27.26 -10.91
CA ALA A 171 34.31 27.75 -12.04
C ALA A 171 35.61 28.34 -11.46
N SER A 172 36.64 27.50 -11.39
CA SER A 172 38.01 27.94 -11.18
C SER A 172 38.50 28.53 -12.49
N ALA A 173 38.79 29.84 -12.42
CA ALA A 173 39.56 30.59 -13.42
C ALA A 173 41.01 30.01 -13.53
#